data_44562a5343bf221144dde195213ba821
#
_entry.id   44562a5343bf221144dde195213ba821
#
_cell.length_a   1.000
_cell.length_b   1.000
_cell.length_c   1.000
_cell.angle_alpha   90.00
_cell.angle_beta   90.00
_cell.angle_gamma   90.00
#
_symmetry.space_group_name_H-M   'P 1'
#
loop_
_entity.id
_entity.type
_entity.pdbx_description
1 polymer ?
#
loop_
_entity_poly.entity_id
_entity_poly.type
_entity_poly.pdbx_seq_one_letter_code
_entity_poly.pdbx_strand_id
1 'polypeptide(L)'
;MSLTAIALEHYLVLGALLFVCGLLTILLKRNAIGILIGVELILNAANVNLVAFNRYAHGIGGAGSAGAGGATPALDGQIFAVFVIVLAAAEAAVALAIFLNFYNNFSTIDVEKAQLLKG
;
A
#
# COMPACT_ATOMS: atom_id res chain seq x y z
N MET A 1 17.59 -23.07 3.54
CA MET A 1 17.10 -21.84 2.87
C MET A 1 18.13 -21.46 1.83
N SER A 2 17.87 -21.72 0.54
CA SER A 2 18.83 -21.38 -0.52
C SER A 2 18.74 -19.87 -0.77
N LEU A 3 19.81 -19.17 -0.51
CA LEU A 3 19.94 -17.72 -0.71
C LEU A 3 19.82 -17.28 -2.19
N THR A 4 19.58 -18.22 -3.09
CA THR A 4 19.57 -17.98 -4.55
C THR A 4 18.18 -18.02 -5.19
N ALA A 5 17.13 -18.43 -4.47
CA ALA A 5 15.78 -18.47 -5.00
C ALA A 5 14.90 -17.50 -4.23
N ILE A 6 14.39 -16.49 -4.91
CA ILE A 6 13.39 -15.58 -4.34
C ILE A 6 12.07 -16.36 -4.21
N ALA A 7 11.64 -16.57 -2.98
CA ALA A 7 10.40 -17.28 -2.62
C ALA A 7 9.35 -16.30 -2.10
N LEU A 8 8.11 -16.79 -1.94
CA LEU A 8 7.00 -16.03 -1.36
C LEU A 8 7.36 -15.37 -0.03
N GLU A 9 8.12 -16.10 0.82
CA GLU A 9 8.55 -15.63 2.13
C GLU A 9 9.30 -14.29 2.08
N HIS A 10 10.13 -14.08 1.07
CA HIS A 10 10.90 -12.83 0.92
C HIS A 10 9.97 -11.64 0.65
N TYR A 11 8.93 -11.84 -0.15
CA TYR A 11 7.94 -10.79 -0.41
C TYR A 11 7.08 -10.51 0.82
N LEU A 12 6.73 -11.53 1.60
CA LEU A 12 5.99 -11.36 2.85
C LEU A 12 6.80 -10.57 3.89
N VAL A 13 8.11 -10.86 3.99
CA VAL A 13 9.01 -10.10 4.87
C VAL A 13 9.09 -8.64 4.41
N LEU A 14 9.23 -8.40 3.10
CA LEU A 14 9.23 -7.04 2.54
C LEU A 14 7.92 -6.31 2.85
N GLY A 15 6.79 -6.97 2.65
CA GLY A 15 5.47 -6.42 2.99
C GLY A 15 5.33 -6.10 4.47
N ALA A 16 5.80 -6.99 5.35
CA ALA A 16 5.80 -6.77 6.79
C ALA A 16 6.67 -5.56 7.18
N LEU A 17 7.85 -5.42 6.60
CA LEU A 17 8.72 -4.25 6.86
C LEU A 17 8.06 -2.95 6.40
N LEU A 18 7.48 -2.92 5.20
CA LEU A 18 6.74 -1.75 4.70
C LEU A 18 5.57 -1.38 5.61
N PHE A 19 4.82 -2.38 6.07
CA PHE A 19 3.70 -2.18 6.98
C PHE A 19 4.16 -1.56 8.30
N VAL A 20 5.20 -2.12 8.92
CA VAL A 20 5.76 -1.59 10.18
C VAL A 20 6.29 -0.18 9.99
N CYS A 21 7.03 0.10 8.92
CA CYS A 21 7.50 1.45 8.60
C CYS A 21 6.35 2.43 8.41
N GLY A 22 5.28 2.02 7.72
CA GLY A 22 4.08 2.84 7.54
C GLY A 22 3.39 3.14 8.86
N LEU A 23 3.21 2.13 9.70
CA LEU A 23 2.60 2.28 11.02
C LEU A 23 3.43 3.21 11.92
N LEU A 24 4.74 3.01 11.98
CA LEU A 24 5.63 3.89 12.75
C LEU A 24 5.57 5.32 12.24
N THR A 25 5.51 5.52 10.93
CA THR A 25 5.39 6.86 10.34
C THR A 25 4.12 7.56 10.80
N ILE A 26 2.98 6.87 10.80
CA ILE A 26 1.70 7.42 11.27
C ILE A 26 1.76 7.78 12.76
N LEU A 27 2.35 6.91 13.58
CA LEU A 27 2.42 7.11 15.03
C LEU A 27 3.40 8.22 15.44
N LEU A 28 4.49 8.38 14.70
CA LEU A 28 5.56 9.33 15.06
C LEU A 28 5.39 10.71 14.43
N LYS A 29 4.65 10.82 13.33
CA LYS A 29 4.49 12.08 12.61
C LYS A 29 3.20 12.79 13.03
N ARG A 30 3.33 14.07 13.38
CA ARG A 30 2.20 14.97 13.63
C ARG A 30 1.74 15.70 12.38
N ASN A 31 2.59 15.70 11.36
CA ASN A 31 2.36 16.38 10.10
C ASN A 31 1.44 15.53 9.21
N ALA A 32 0.40 16.14 8.65
CA ALA A 32 -0.58 15.48 7.79
C ALA A 32 0.06 14.79 6.56
N ILE A 33 1.09 15.40 5.97
CA ILE A 33 1.83 14.78 4.84
C ILE A 33 2.58 13.53 5.31
N GLY A 34 3.19 13.55 6.49
CA GLY A 34 3.85 12.38 7.06
C GLY A 34 2.87 11.24 7.34
N ILE A 35 1.69 11.55 7.83
CA ILE A 35 0.61 10.56 8.04
C ILE A 35 0.17 9.98 6.69
N LEU A 36 0.00 10.81 5.67
CA LEU A 36 -0.33 10.36 4.31
C LEU A 36 0.71 9.38 3.76
N ILE A 37 2.00 9.70 3.91
CA ILE A 37 3.10 8.80 3.50
C ILE A 37 3.00 7.47 4.23
N GLY A 38 2.70 7.48 5.52
CA GLY A 38 2.51 6.26 6.31
C GLY A 38 1.37 5.39 5.82
N VAL A 39 0.23 6.00 5.48
CA VAL A 39 -0.93 5.29 4.89
C VAL A 39 -0.54 4.68 3.55
N GLU A 40 0.14 5.42 2.68
CA GLU A 40 0.61 4.92 1.38
C GLU A 40 1.57 3.72 1.53
N LEU A 41 2.46 3.75 2.52
CA LEU A 41 3.35 2.61 2.79
C LEU A 41 2.56 1.36 3.22
N ILE A 42 1.52 1.51 4.03
CA ILE A 42 0.66 0.39 4.45
C ILE A 42 -0.10 -0.19 3.25
N LEU A 43 -0.66 0.66 2.40
CA LEU A 43 -1.36 0.24 1.18
C LEU A 43 -0.41 -0.48 0.21
N ASN A 44 0.81 0.03 0.05
CA ASN A 44 1.82 -0.62 -0.77
C ASN A 44 2.25 -1.97 -0.19
N ALA A 45 2.35 -2.11 1.13
CA ALA A 45 2.62 -3.39 1.78
C ALA A 45 1.54 -4.44 1.44
N ALA A 46 0.28 -4.05 1.53
CA ALA A 46 -0.84 -4.91 1.16
C ALA A 46 -0.78 -5.30 -0.33
N ASN A 47 -0.43 -4.35 -1.19
CA ASN A 47 -0.33 -4.57 -2.63
C ASN A 47 0.80 -5.54 -3.00
N VAL A 48 1.97 -5.40 -2.37
CA VAL A 48 3.09 -6.34 -2.54
C VAL A 48 2.67 -7.76 -2.17
N ASN A 49 1.98 -7.92 -1.04
CA ASN A 49 1.49 -9.23 -0.60
C ASN A 49 0.45 -9.80 -1.58
N LEU A 50 -0.48 -8.98 -2.07
CA LEU A 50 -1.50 -9.40 -3.03
C LEU A 50 -0.86 -9.95 -4.32
N VAL A 51 0.09 -9.21 -4.88
CA VAL A 51 0.82 -9.63 -6.10
C VAL A 51 1.64 -10.89 -5.83
N ALA A 52 2.31 -10.97 -4.69
CA ALA A 52 3.11 -12.13 -4.31
C ALA A 52 2.23 -13.38 -4.17
N PHE A 53 1.13 -13.31 -3.44
CA PHE A 53 0.19 -14.42 -3.31
C PHE A 53 -0.38 -14.84 -4.67
N ASN A 54 -0.80 -13.90 -5.49
CA ASN A 54 -1.32 -14.21 -6.81
C ASN A 54 -0.28 -14.94 -7.68
N ARG A 55 0.98 -14.48 -7.66
CA ARG A 55 2.07 -15.10 -8.43
C ARG A 55 2.36 -16.53 -7.95
N TYR A 56 2.42 -16.75 -6.65
CA TYR A 56 2.82 -18.04 -6.08
C TYR A 56 1.65 -19.02 -5.94
N ALA A 57 0.42 -18.56 -5.82
CA ALA A 57 -0.76 -19.42 -5.78
C ALA A 57 -1.18 -19.92 -7.17
N HIS A 58 -1.03 -19.09 -8.22
CA HIS A 58 -1.52 -19.36 -9.56
C HIS A 58 -0.42 -19.46 -10.63
N GLY A 59 0.83 -19.02 -10.32
CA GLY A 59 1.97 -19.02 -11.24
C GLY A 59 3.06 -20.01 -10.86
N ILE A 60 3.94 -20.30 -11.80
CA ILE A 60 5.23 -21.02 -11.81
C ILE A 60 5.54 -21.80 -10.50
N GLY A 61 4.93 -22.99 -10.34
CA GLY A 61 5.19 -23.90 -9.23
C GLY A 61 3.97 -24.47 -8.51
N GLY A 62 2.82 -23.87 -8.70
CA GLY A 62 1.56 -24.39 -8.19
C GLY A 62 1.01 -25.48 -9.12
N ALA A 63 1.32 -26.74 -8.84
CA ALA A 63 0.76 -27.92 -9.49
C ALA A 63 -0.73 -28.12 -9.14
N GLY A 64 -1.49 -27.04 -9.11
CA GLY A 64 -2.89 -27.08 -8.68
C GLY A 64 -3.80 -26.20 -9.48
N SER A 65 -3.99 -26.52 -10.74
CA SER A 65 -5.21 -26.40 -11.52
C SER A 65 -4.94 -26.34 -13.02
N ALA A 66 -4.24 -27.34 -13.57
CA ALA A 66 -4.41 -27.71 -14.97
C ALA A 66 -5.75 -28.44 -15.09
N GLY A 67 -6.84 -27.76 -14.78
CA GLY A 67 -8.16 -28.33 -14.85
C GLY A 67 -9.21 -27.28 -15.14
N ALA A 68 -9.66 -27.29 -16.39
CA ALA A 68 -10.84 -26.61 -16.92
C ALA A 68 -10.69 -25.11 -17.26
N GLY A 69 -10.42 -24.86 -18.54
CA GLY A 69 -10.90 -23.67 -19.24
C GLY A 69 -10.08 -22.40 -19.07
N GLY A 70 -8.92 -22.37 -19.71
CA GLY A 70 -8.44 -21.27 -20.56
C GLY A 70 -8.40 -19.81 -20.09
N ALA A 71 -8.84 -19.46 -18.90
CA ALA A 71 -8.73 -18.12 -18.40
C ALA A 71 -7.61 -18.05 -17.38
N THR A 72 -6.66 -17.21 -17.61
CA THR A 72 -5.44 -17.03 -16.84
C THR A 72 -5.72 -16.45 -15.45
N PRO A 73 -5.90 -17.28 -14.39
CA PRO A 73 -6.19 -16.77 -13.02
C PRO A 73 -5.08 -15.88 -12.47
N ALA A 74 -3.89 -15.96 -13.08
CA ALA A 74 -2.73 -15.16 -12.68
C ALA A 74 -2.87 -13.66 -12.99
N LEU A 75 -3.74 -13.26 -13.92
CA LEU A 75 -3.92 -11.86 -14.29
C LEU A 75 -4.88 -11.12 -13.37
N ASP A 76 -5.85 -11.79 -12.79
CA ASP A 76 -6.90 -11.16 -11.97
C ASP A 76 -6.32 -10.43 -10.76
N GLY A 77 -5.40 -11.06 -10.03
CA GLY A 77 -4.76 -10.43 -8.89
C GLY A 77 -3.83 -9.27 -9.29
N GLN A 78 -3.18 -9.36 -10.46
CA GLN A 78 -2.36 -8.26 -10.97
C GLN A 78 -3.22 -7.08 -11.42
N ILE A 79 -4.33 -7.32 -12.11
CA ILE A 79 -5.29 -6.27 -12.50
C ILE A 79 -5.86 -5.61 -11.25
N PHE A 80 -6.23 -6.40 -10.25
CA PHE A 80 -6.71 -5.87 -8.97
C PHE A 80 -5.65 -5.01 -8.28
N ALA A 81 -4.39 -5.44 -8.26
CA ALA A 81 -3.28 -4.67 -7.70
C ALA A 81 -3.08 -3.33 -8.44
N VAL A 82 -3.15 -3.31 -9.77
CA VAL A 82 -3.09 -2.08 -10.56
C VAL A 82 -4.26 -1.15 -10.22
N PHE A 83 -5.45 -1.70 -10.07
CA PHE A 83 -6.63 -0.92 -9.67
C PHE A 83 -6.44 -0.28 -8.28
N VAL A 84 -5.91 -1.03 -7.31
CA VAL A 84 -5.60 -0.50 -5.97
C VAL A 84 -4.54 0.62 -6.04
N ILE A 85 -3.49 0.47 -6.87
CA ILE A 85 -2.48 1.52 -7.07
C ILE A 85 -3.10 2.80 -7.64
N VAL A 86 -3.98 2.68 -8.62
CA VAL A 86 -4.66 3.84 -9.23
C VAL A 86 -5.56 4.54 -8.22
N LEU A 87 -6.32 3.80 -7.42
CA LEU A 87 -7.14 4.37 -6.34
C LEU A 87 -6.27 5.07 -5.30
N ALA A 88 -5.18 4.44 -4.85
CA ALA A 88 -4.26 5.02 -3.89
C ALA A 88 -3.65 6.34 -4.42
N ALA A 89 -3.26 6.38 -5.69
CA ALA A 89 -2.77 7.61 -6.32
C ALA A 89 -3.83 8.71 -6.37
N ALA A 90 -5.07 8.37 -6.68
CA ALA A 90 -6.18 9.32 -6.68
C ALA A 90 -6.48 9.86 -5.28
N GLU A 91 -6.51 9.00 -4.28
CA GLU A 91 -6.69 9.39 -2.87
C GLU A 91 -5.56 10.29 -2.37
N ALA A 92 -4.32 9.94 -2.70
CA ALA A 92 -3.15 10.76 -2.33
C ALA A 92 -3.23 12.15 -2.97
N ALA A 93 -3.62 12.25 -4.23
CA ALA A 93 -3.79 13.54 -4.92
C ALA A 93 -4.86 14.41 -4.27
N VAL A 94 -6.01 13.84 -3.92
CA VAL A 94 -7.10 14.55 -3.24
C VAL A 94 -6.67 14.98 -1.84
N ALA A 95 -6.05 14.08 -1.07
CA ALA A 95 -5.56 14.39 0.26
C ALA A 95 -4.52 15.52 0.24
N LEU A 96 -3.59 15.49 -0.71
CA LEU A 96 -2.58 16.53 -0.88
C LEU A 96 -3.21 17.88 -1.24
N ALA A 97 -4.21 17.89 -2.11
CA ALA A 97 -4.96 19.10 -2.45
C ALA A 97 -5.66 19.71 -1.22
N ILE A 98 -6.28 18.87 -0.38
CA ILE A 98 -6.90 19.29 0.88
C ILE A 98 -5.86 19.88 1.83
N PHE A 99 -4.71 19.22 1.98
CA PHE A 99 -3.64 19.69 2.88
C PHE A 99 -3.05 21.02 2.42
N LEU A 100 -2.88 21.21 1.10
CA LEU A 100 -2.41 22.48 0.55
C LEU A 100 -3.43 23.60 0.80
N ASN A 101 -4.70 23.32 0.57
CA ASN A 101 -5.76 24.31 0.85
C ASN A 101 -5.80 24.66 2.34
N PHE A 102 -5.72 23.67 3.21
CA PHE A 102 -5.66 23.87 4.64
C PHE A 102 -4.43 24.70 5.05
N TYR A 103 -3.28 24.39 4.53
CA TYR A 103 -2.04 25.13 4.79
C TYR A 103 -2.14 26.57 4.35
N ASN A 104 -2.70 26.84 3.18
CA ASN A 104 -2.87 28.21 2.68
C ASN A 104 -3.79 29.07 3.59
N ASN A 105 -4.77 28.44 4.24
CA ASN A 105 -5.71 29.14 5.11
C ASN A 105 -5.17 29.30 6.55
N PHE A 106 -4.43 28.33 7.05
CA PHE A 106 -4.04 28.27 8.48
C PHE A 106 -2.53 28.29 8.71
N SER A 107 -1.72 28.26 7.66
CA SER A 107 -0.25 28.24 7.71
C SER A 107 0.33 27.09 8.51
N THR A 108 -0.42 25.99 8.68
CA THR A 108 0.01 24.79 9.39
C THR A 108 -0.65 23.54 8.81
N ILE A 109 0.07 22.43 8.85
CA ILE A 109 -0.44 21.08 8.53
C ILE A 109 -0.35 20.15 9.74
N ASP A 110 -0.14 20.71 10.92
CA ASP A 110 -0.09 19.98 12.18
C ASP A 110 -1.53 19.58 12.59
N VAL A 111 -1.76 18.28 12.72
CA VAL A 111 -3.09 17.71 13.01
C VAL A 111 -3.59 18.12 14.39
N GLU A 112 -2.67 18.29 15.36
CA GLU A 112 -3.04 18.72 16.71
C GLU A 112 -3.55 20.16 16.73
N LYS A 113 -2.97 21.02 15.89
CA LYS A 113 -3.41 22.42 15.77
C LYS A 113 -4.76 22.57 15.06
N ALA A 114 -5.13 21.60 14.22
CA ALA A 114 -6.42 21.60 13.55
C ALA A 114 -7.60 21.51 14.56
N GLN A 115 -7.38 20.91 15.72
CA GLN A 115 -8.39 20.84 16.79
C GLN A 115 -8.69 22.21 17.43
N LEU A 116 -7.76 23.15 17.36
CA LEU A 116 -7.95 24.50 17.88
C LEU A 116 -8.88 25.37 17.03
N LEU A 117 -9.21 24.92 15.82
CA LEU A 117 -10.16 25.59 14.92
C LEU A 117 -11.62 25.33 15.29
N LYS A 118 -11.85 24.55 16.31
CA LYS A 118 -13.17 24.23 16.85
C LYS A 118 -13.55 25.29 17.90
N GLY A 119 -13.89 26.43 17.37
CA GLY A 119 -14.27 27.49 18.28
C GLY A 119 -15.00 28.59 17.59
#